data_a459f6f99a7dca7f45ceee7614665bd9
#
_entry.id   a459f6f99a7dca7f45ceee7614665bd9
#
_cell.length_a   1.000
_cell.length_b   1.000
_cell.length_c   1.000
_cell.angle_alpha   90.00
_cell.angle_beta   90.00
_cell.angle_gamma   90.00
#
_symmetry.space_group_name_H-M   'P 1'
#
loop_
_entity.id
_entity.type
_entity.pdbx_description
1 polymer ?
#
loop_
_entity_poly.entity_id
_entity_poly.type
_entity_poly.pdbx_seq_one_letter_code
_entity_poly.pdbx_strand_id
1 'polypeptide(L)'
;MISVWTSVALLLTSVTSAAFNPTSNTNLVAYWGQNSYGATHTSDTANWQTNLAHYCQDDTVDVFPLAFLDVFFGIGNLPEINFANTCNDVDDAVFPGSDLANCQFMATDIQTCQAAGKIITLSMGGATGADTFTSESQAEDFADLIWDLFLGGTSSTRPFGDAVLDGIDLDIEGGGTANFAAFVTKIRTLAEGASKAYYITGAPQCPFPDANLDTVLNAVGFDAVYVQFYNNYCEVSNYNVAGDWDFSSWDNWAKTTSPNPDVKIYIGAPASSTAATNGYVDASALSTILQATKATYSSFGGAMLWDISQAYANGRFDQAVKTALLGGSSAPTTSPGSTTTTKTTITSSSSATSTTSVATNGDCTGVAAWVSTIAYVGGSQVTYNGHLWTANYWSEADVPGGASGDWADDGVCTTDATLIPAVASDTLSAASITAHVSSTASAGSVSVQAASSAAAPTVSVSSAVSTISSFKTNASTAASIAPTVSVSSAVDASITSGSAKSVISAASADSEILSATSTSAKRSRFFKF
;
A
#
# COMPACT_ATOMS: atom_id res chain seq x y z
N MET A 1 -63.26 23.78 37.63
CA MET A 1 -61.78 23.87 37.46
C MET A 1 -61.36 22.78 36.50
N ILE A 2 -61.11 23.13 35.26
CA ILE A 2 -60.70 22.19 34.21
C ILE A 2 -59.18 22.29 34.13
N SER A 3 -58.48 21.20 34.51
CA SER A 3 -57.00 21.15 34.46
C SER A 3 -56.57 20.74 33.06
N VAL A 4 -55.95 21.65 32.31
CA VAL A 4 -55.39 21.41 30.99
C VAL A 4 -53.95 20.87 31.20
N TRP A 5 -53.74 19.60 30.88
CA TRP A 5 -52.40 19.00 30.81
C TRP A 5 -51.78 19.29 29.44
N THR A 6 -50.79 20.15 29.39
CA THR A 6 -50.02 20.42 28.19
C THR A 6 -48.89 19.36 28.12
N SER A 7 -49.08 18.39 27.21
CA SER A 7 -48.01 17.43 26.89
C SER A 7 -46.98 18.11 26.02
N VAL A 8 -45.78 18.31 26.55
CA VAL A 8 -44.60 18.73 25.77
C VAL A 8 -44.01 17.48 25.09
N ALA A 9 -44.24 17.32 23.82
CA ALA A 9 -43.55 16.31 23.02
C ALA A 9 -42.12 16.78 22.76
N LEU A 10 -41.15 16.11 23.39
CA LEU A 10 -39.75 16.26 23.08
C LEU A 10 -39.50 15.61 21.71
N LEU A 11 -39.32 16.42 20.67
CA LEU A 11 -38.80 15.99 19.39
C LEU A 11 -37.30 15.65 19.58
N LEU A 12 -37.00 14.38 19.79
CA LEU A 12 -35.64 13.86 19.61
C LEU A 12 -35.35 13.92 18.11
N THR A 13 -34.64 14.98 17.67
CA THR A 13 -33.99 14.96 16.37
C THR A 13 -32.88 13.92 16.45
N SER A 14 -33.12 12.73 15.91
CA SER A 14 -32.05 11.80 15.58
C SER A 14 -31.13 12.51 14.60
N VAL A 15 -29.92 12.84 15.03
CA VAL A 15 -28.83 13.20 14.12
C VAL A 15 -28.52 11.91 13.37
N THR A 16 -29.05 11.77 12.17
CA THR A 16 -28.60 10.70 11.27
C THR A 16 -27.18 11.06 10.88
N SER A 17 -26.22 10.26 11.31
CA SER A 17 -24.86 10.27 10.74
C SER A 17 -25.02 10.29 9.21
N ALA A 18 -24.34 11.22 8.56
CA ALA A 18 -24.37 11.27 7.10
C ALA A 18 -23.62 10.03 6.60
N ALA A 19 -24.34 9.13 5.92
CA ALA A 19 -23.70 7.98 5.27
C ALA A 19 -22.64 8.47 4.28
N PHE A 20 -21.57 7.67 4.09
CA PHE A 20 -20.52 7.95 3.13
C PHE A 20 -21.09 8.37 1.77
N ASN A 21 -20.53 9.41 1.19
CA ASN A 21 -20.90 9.89 -0.13
C ASN A 21 -19.65 9.89 -1.04
N PRO A 22 -19.57 8.99 -2.03
CA PRO A 22 -18.39 8.89 -2.90
C PRO A 22 -18.16 10.15 -3.76
N THR A 23 -19.18 10.97 -3.99
CA THR A 23 -19.04 12.22 -4.75
C THR A 23 -18.64 13.42 -3.89
N SER A 24 -18.56 13.25 -2.57
CA SER A 24 -18.17 14.32 -1.64
C SER A 24 -16.72 14.72 -1.83
N ASN A 25 -16.40 15.95 -1.44
CA ASN A 25 -15.04 16.47 -1.31
C ASN A 25 -14.67 16.77 0.15
N THR A 26 -15.33 16.11 1.09
CA THR A 26 -15.11 16.25 2.54
C THR A 26 -14.92 14.91 3.24
N ASN A 27 -14.72 13.85 2.48
CA ASN A 27 -14.48 12.53 3.04
C ASN A 27 -13.10 12.47 3.71
N LEU A 28 -13.04 11.78 4.84
CA LEU A 28 -11.80 11.42 5.52
C LEU A 28 -11.67 9.90 5.52
N VAL A 29 -10.56 9.42 5.00
CA VAL A 29 -10.14 8.02 5.01
C VAL A 29 -9.05 7.87 6.05
N ALA A 30 -9.04 6.79 6.82
CA ALA A 30 -7.92 6.48 7.71
C ALA A 30 -7.65 4.98 7.69
N TYR A 31 -6.41 4.59 7.38
CA TYR A 31 -6.00 3.19 7.45
C TYR A 31 -6.06 2.68 8.87
N TRP A 32 -6.50 1.44 9.02
CA TRP A 32 -6.55 0.72 10.28
C TRP A 32 -5.99 -0.69 10.09
N GLY A 33 -5.19 -1.18 11.03
CA GLY A 33 -4.70 -2.55 10.99
C GLY A 33 -3.22 -2.67 11.39
N GLN A 34 -2.37 -1.74 11.01
CA GLN A 34 -0.93 -1.89 11.15
C GLN A 34 -0.36 -1.40 12.49
N ASN A 35 -1.19 -0.80 13.36
CA ASN A 35 -0.70 -0.26 14.63
C ASN A 35 0.58 0.57 14.47
N SER A 36 0.59 1.46 13.48
CA SER A 36 1.78 2.25 13.12
C SER A 36 2.34 3.05 14.32
N TYR A 37 1.45 3.53 15.21
CA TYR A 37 1.89 4.15 16.46
C TYR A 37 2.68 3.17 17.34
N GLY A 38 2.14 1.97 17.56
CA GLY A 38 2.78 0.95 18.40
C GLY A 38 4.12 0.47 17.83
N ALA A 39 4.28 0.46 16.50
CA ALA A 39 5.52 0.07 15.84
C ALA A 39 6.69 1.02 16.21
N THR A 40 6.39 2.31 16.41
CA THR A 40 7.38 3.33 16.77
C THR A 40 7.41 3.65 18.28
N HIS A 41 6.36 3.32 19.03
CA HIS A 41 6.21 3.60 20.47
C HIS A 41 5.92 2.31 21.26
N THR A 42 6.84 1.36 21.21
CA THR A 42 6.68 0.00 21.75
C THR A 42 6.38 -0.06 23.25
N SER A 43 6.77 0.96 24.03
CA SER A 43 6.54 1.05 25.47
C SER A 43 5.22 1.74 25.86
N ASP A 44 4.58 2.45 24.92
CA ASP A 44 3.34 3.20 25.17
C ASP A 44 2.11 2.43 24.68
N THR A 45 1.90 1.26 25.28
CA THR A 45 0.82 0.34 24.87
C THR A 45 -0.59 0.89 25.08
N ALA A 46 -0.74 1.94 25.90
CA ALA A 46 -2.03 2.59 26.14
C ALA A 46 -2.57 3.33 24.91
N ASN A 47 -1.68 3.75 24.02
CA ASN A 47 -2.00 4.48 22.79
C ASN A 47 -1.84 3.62 21.52
N TRP A 48 -1.60 2.31 21.69
CA TRP A 48 -1.58 1.38 20.56
C TRP A 48 -2.95 1.30 19.89
N GLN A 49 -2.96 0.83 18.66
CA GLN A 49 -4.20 0.52 17.95
C GLN A 49 -5.12 -0.32 18.83
N THR A 50 -6.38 0.10 18.90
CA THR A 50 -7.47 -0.63 19.55
C THR A 50 -8.40 -1.25 18.49
N ASN A 51 -9.45 -1.94 18.95
CA ASN A 51 -10.43 -2.55 18.06
C ASN A 51 -11.13 -1.51 17.16
N LEU A 52 -11.56 -1.97 15.97
CA LEU A 52 -12.10 -1.09 14.92
C LEU A 52 -13.31 -0.27 15.39
N ALA A 53 -14.24 -0.88 16.16
CA ALA A 53 -15.44 -0.20 16.65
C ALA A 53 -15.13 1.02 17.55
N HIS A 54 -13.94 1.08 18.17
CA HIS A 54 -13.52 2.26 18.92
C HIS A 54 -13.43 3.50 18.04
N TYR A 55 -12.93 3.35 16.82
CA TYR A 55 -12.70 4.46 15.89
C TYR A 55 -13.96 4.89 15.12
N CYS A 56 -15.02 4.07 15.20
CA CYS A 56 -16.30 4.34 14.52
C CYS A 56 -17.32 5.07 15.39
N GLN A 57 -16.94 5.48 16.62
CA GLN A 57 -17.87 6.07 17.61
C GLN A 57 -18.28 7.50 17.29
N ASP A 58 -17.56 8.18 16.41
CA ASP A 58 -17.88 9.54 15.98
C ASP A 58 -17.94 9.66 14.44
N ASP A 59 -18.32 10.84 13.96
CA ASP A 59 -18.51 11.12 12.53
C ASP A 59 -17.23 11.62 11.85
N THR A 60 -16.05 11.42 12.46
CA THR A 60 -14.80 11.97 11.95
C THR A 60 -14.33 11.25 10.68
N VAL A 61 -14.15 9.94 10.75
CA VAL A 61 -13.68 9.12 9.64
C VAL A 61 -14.85 8.51 8.89
N ASP A 62 -14.81 8.52 7.56
CA ASP A 62 -15.86 8.00 6.69
C ASP A 62 -15.52 6.60 6.15
N VAL A 63 -14.24 6.30 5.92
CA VAL A 63 -13.76 5.05 5.32
C VAL A 63 -12.57 4.52 6.11
N PHE A 64 -12.57 3.22 6.39
CA PHE A 64 -11.45 2.49 6.98
C PHE A 64 -11.00 1.37 6.04
N PRO A 65 -9.89 1.55 5.30
CA PRO A 65 -9.18 0.44 4.68
C PRO A 65 -8.53 -0.42 5.76
N LEU A 66 -8.84 -1.71 5.80
CA LEU A 66 -8.23 -2.68 6.72
C LEU A 66 -6.90 -3.16 6.14
N ALA A 67 -5.80 -2.72 6.70
CA ALA A 67 -4.44 -2.99 6.24
C ALA A 67 -3.79 -4.10 7.08
N PHE A 68 -3.40 -5.25 6.51
CA PHE A 68 -3.42 -5.61 5.11
C PHE A 68 -3.79 -7.10 4.88
N LEU A 69 -4.25 -7.41 3.66
CA LEU A 69 -4.03 -8.71 3.07
C LEU A 69 -2.67 -8.62 2.36
N ASP A 70 -1.65 -9.19 2.96
CA ASP A 70 -0.23 -8.97 2.59
C ASP A 70 0.43 -10.14 1.86
N VAL A 71 -0.26 -11.29 1.76
CA VAL A 71 0.15 -12.43 0.93
C VAL A 71 -1.06 -12.93 0.13
N PHE A 72 -0.95 -12.96 -1.21
CA PHE A 72 -2.06 -13.39 -2.06
C PHE A 72 -2.16 -14.92 -2.13
N PHE A 73 -1.04 -15.61 -2.20
CA PHE A 73 -0.97 -17.05 -2.45
C PHE A 73 -0.17 -17.76 -1.36
N GLY A 74 -0.74 -17.81 -0.16
CA GLY A 74 -0.15 -18.47 0.99
C GLY A 74 -0.40 -19.98 1.02
N ILE A 75 -0.16 -20.61 2.16
CA ILE A 75 -0.36 -22.03 2.40
C ILE A 75 -1.83 -22.41 2.16
N GLY A 76 -2.04 -23.52 1.47
CA GLY A 76 -3.37 -24.00 1.12
C GLY A 76 -4.05 -23.22 -0.01
N ASN A 77 -3.31 -22.37 -0.74
CA ASN A 77 -3.81 -21.44 -1.74
C ASN A 77 -4.84 -20.44 -1.18
N LEU A 78 -4.72 -20.13 0.10
CA LEU A 78 -5.48 -19.06 0.75
C LEU A 78 -4.56 -17.85 0.95
N PRO A 79 -5.12 -16.62 0.98
CA PRO A 79 -4.34 -15.44 1.29
C PRO A 79 -3.96 -15.39 2.77
N GLU A 80 -3.01 -14.52 3.12
CA GLU A 80 -2.69 -14.19 4.51
C GLU A 80 -3.14 -12.77 4.80
N ILE A 81 -3.58 -12.53 6.03
CA ILE A 81 -3.97 -11.21 6.54
C ILE A 81 -3.21 -10.93 7.82
N ASN A 82 -2.77 -9.69 7.95
CA ASN A 82 -2.06 -9.24 9.13
C ASN A 82 -2.58 -7.86 9.57
N PHE A 83 -3.21 -7.82 10.75
CA PHE A 83 -3.69 -6.59 11.40
C PHE A 83 -2.92 -6.31 12.69
N ALA A 84 -1.60 -6.50 12.63
CA ALA A 84 -0.63 -6.27 13.70
C ALA A 84 -1.10 -6.84 15.06
N ASN A 85 -1.24 -5.98 16.08
CA ASN A 85 -1.63 -6.38 17.44
C ASN A 85 -3.09 -6.80 17.60
N THR A 86 -3.89 -6.78 16.52
CA THR A 86 -5.32 -7.13 16.60
C THR A 86 -5.59 -8.54 16.11
N CYS A 87 -5.11 -8.92 14.93
CA CYS A 87 -5.29 -10.26 14.39
C CYS A 87 -4.21 -10.56 13.34
N ASN A 88 -3.53 -11.70 13.48
CA ASN A 88 -2.49 -12.16 12.56
C ASN A 88 -2.32 -13.69 12.67
N ASP A 89 -1.51 -14.28 11.81
CA ASP A 89 -1.25 -15.72 11.74
C ASP A 89 -0.32 -16.25 12.86
N VAL A 90 0.33 -15.34 13.59
CA VAL A 90 1.31 -15.70 14.65
C VAL A 90 0.64 -15.80 16.02
N ASP A 91 -0.22 -14.84 16.32
CA ASP A 91 -0.82 -14.68 17.65
C ASP A 91 -2.24 -15.25 17.75
N ASP A 92 -2.90 -15.44 16.59
CA ASP A 92 -4.28 -15.93 16.51
C ASP A 92 -4.37 -17.31 15.85
N ALA A 93 -5.55 -17.93 15.95
CA ALA A 93 -5.83 -19.18 15.27
C ALA A 93 -5.90 -18.96 13.76
N VAL A 94 -5.41 -19.92 12.97
CA VAL A 94 -5.54 -19.94 11.51
C VAL A 94 -6.55 -20.98 11.07
N PHE A 95 -7.09 -20.85 9.86
CA PHE A 95 -7.95 -21.87 9.28
C PHE A 95 -7.13 -23.14 8.96
N PRO A 96 -7.67 -24.34 9.20
CA PRO A 96 -6.94 -25.59 9.04
C PRO A 96 -6.33 -25.74 7.64
N GLY A 97 -5.02 -25.97 7.58
CA GLY A 97 -4.28 -26.17 6.33
C GLY A 97 -3.86 -24.89 5.62
N SER A 98 -3.92 -23.75 6.30
CA SER A 98 -3.48 -22.45 5.80
C SER A 98 -2.83 -21.60 6.90
N ASP A 99 -2.28 -20.46 6.51
CA ASP A 99 -1.85 -19.39 7.42
C ASP A 99 -2.84 -18.20 7.40
N LEU A 100 -4.04 -18.38 6.83
CA LEU A 100 -5.11 -17.40 6.89
C LEU A 100 -5.63 -17.27 8.33
N ALA A 101 -5.43 -16.11 8.94
CA ALA A 101 -5.86 -15.86 10.32
C ALA A 101 -7.39 -15.87 10.46
N ASN A 102 -7.89 -16.49 11.53
CA ASN A 102 -9.31 -16.53 11.87
C ASN A 102 -9.68 -15.36 12.77
N CYS A 103 -10.02 -14.24 12.16
CA CYS A 103 -10.39 -13.00 12.81
C CYS A 103 -11.91 -12.83 13.00
N GLN A 104 -12.67 -13.91 13.12
CA GLN A 104 -14.15 -13.85 13.18
C GLN A 104 -14.70 -13.00 14.35
N PHE A 105 -13.91 -12.79 15.40
CA PHE A 105 -14.26 -11.89 16.49
C PHE A 105 -14.39 -10.42 16.05
N MET A 106 -13.76 -10.02 14.92
CA MET A 106 -13.88 -8.67 14.35
C MET A 106 -15.22 -8.41 13.66
N ALA A 107 -16.04 -9.44 13.40
CA ALA A 107 -17.31 -9.30 12.68
C ALA A 107 -18.22 -8.23 13.29
N THR A 108 -18.38 -8.24 14.60
CA THR A 108 -19.22 -7.28 15.33
C THR A 108 -18.71 -5.84 15.18
N ASP A 109 -17.40 -5.65 15.20
CA ASP A 109 -16.78 -4.32 15.04
C ASP A 109 -17.03 -3.78 13.62
N ILE A 110 -16.80 -4.60 12.59
CA ILE A 110 -17.05 -4.25 11.20
C ILE A 110 -18.52 -3.86 11.02
N GLN A 111 -19.45 -4.69 11.47
CA GLN A 111 -20.89 -4.44 11.35
C GLN A 111 -21.32 -3.19 12.14
N THR A 112 -20.71 -2.92 13.30
CA THR A 112 -20.96 -1.71 14.10
C THR A 112 -20.54 -0.45 13.32
N CYS A 113 -19.37 -0.46 12.70
CA CYS A 113 -18.89 0.63 11.88
C CYS A 113 -19.78 0.86 10.64
N GLN A 114 -20.17 -0.21 9.97
CA GLN A 114 -21.09 -0.15 8.83
C GLN A 114 -22.46 0.39 9.22
N ALA A 115 -23.00 -0.02 10.39
CA ALA A 115 -24.25 0.49 10.92
C ALA A 115 -24.18 2.00 11.29
N ALA A 116 -22.98 2.50 11.61
CA ALA A 116 -22.68 3.92 11.78
C ALA A 116 -22.47 4.67 10.45
N GLY A 117 -22.67 4.01 9.30
CA GLY A 117 -22.54 4.60 7.96
C GLY A 117 -21.10 4.69 7.45
N LYS A 118 -20.13 4.00 8.09
CA LYS A 118 -18.75 3.92 7.65
C LYS A 118 -18.58 2.87 6.55
N ILE A 119 -17.63 3.09 5.66
CA ILE A 119 -17.22 2.13 4.64
C ILE A 119 -15.98 1.39 5.15
N ILE A 120 -16.01 0.07 5.08
CA ILE A 120 -14.93 -0.81 5.52
C ILE A 120 -14.45 -1.61 4.32
N THR A 121 -13.24 -1.34 3.83
CA THR A 121 -12.64 -2.04 2.70
C THR A 121 -11.47 -2.91 3.14
N LEU A 122 -11.11 -3.91 2.35
CA LEU A 122 -9.89 -4.69 2.53
C LEU A 122 -8.76 -4.05 1.73
N SER A 123 -7.71 -3.60 2.39
CA SER A 123 -6.51 -3.13 1.71
C SER A 123 -5.56 -4.29 1.45
N MET A 124 -5.03 -4.34 0.24
CA MET A 124 -4.26 -5.46 -0.30
C MET A 124 -2.89 -4.98 -0.74
N GLY A 125 -1.83 -5.67 -0.31
CA GLY A 125 -0.44 -5.35 -0.60
C GLY A 125 0.28 -4.75 0.60
N GLY A 126 0.49 -3.45 0.60
CA GLY A 126 1.35 -2.71 1.54
C GLY A 126 2.83 -2.74 1.12
N ALA A 127 3.67 -2.07 1.88
CA ALA A 127 5.09 -1.83 1.56
C ALA A 127 5.93 -3.11 1.35
N THR A 128 5.49 -4.24 1.89
CA THR A 128 6.19 -5.54 1.77
C THR A 128 5.49 -6.53 0.85
N GLY A 129 4.29 -6.21 0.39
CA GLY A 129 3.52 -7.03 -0.52
C GLY A 129 4.09 -6.92 -1.93
N ALA A 130 4.83 -7.95 -2.37
CA ALA A 130 5.32 -8.06 -3.75
C ALA A 130 4.47 -9.06 -4.55
N ASP A 131 3.17 -9.10 -4.26
CA ASP A 131 2.24 -10.04 -4.84
C ASP A 131 1.84 -9.63 -6.26
N THR A 132 1.96 -10.57 -7.20
CA THR A 132 1.63 -10.37 -8.60
C THR A 132 0.79 -11.52 -9.14
N PHE A 133 0.07 -11.26 -10.22
CA PHE A 133 -0.64 -12.30 -10.96
C PHE A 133 0.15 -12.74 -12.19
N THR A 134 0.37 -14.04 -12.32
CA THR A 134 1.11 -14.62 -13.45
C THR A 134 0.25 -14.74 -14.72
N SER A 135 -1.07 -14.62 -14.61
CA SER A 135 -2.03 -14.67 -15.72
C SER A 135 -3.35 -14.00 -15.35
N GLU A 136 -4.13 -13.59 -16.35
CA GLU A 136 -5.50 -13.10 -16.17
C GLU A 136 -6.39 -14.13 -15.47
N SER A 137 -6.28 -15.43 -15.84
CA SER A 137 -7.06 -16.49 -15.18
C SER A 137 -6.74 -16.61 -13.69
N GLN A 138 -5.46 -16.50 -13.30
CA GLN A 138 -5.09 -16.52 -11.88
C GLN A 138 -5.68 -15.30 -11.14
N ALA A 139 -5.68 -14.14 -11.78
CA ALA A 139 -6.26 -12.93 -11.23
C ALA A 139 -7.79 -13.04 -11.05
N GLU A 140 -8.48 -13.62 -12.03
CA GLU A 140 -9.93 -13.89 -11.95
C GLU A 140 -10.28 -14.93 -10.88
N ASP A 141 -9.53 -16.04 -10.80
CA ASP A 141 -9.70 -17.05 -9.76
C ASP A 141 -9.48 -16.46 -8.35
N PHE A 142 -8.49 -15.58 -8.23
CA PHE A 142 -8.23 -14.88 -6.96
C PHE A 142 -9.33 -13.86 -6.62
N ALA A 143 -9.93 -13.23 -7.62
CA ALA A 143 -11.08 -12.35 -7.41
C ALA A 143 -12.30 -13.13 -6.89
N ASP A 144 -12.58 -14.30 -7.43
CA ASP A 144 -13.62 -15.20 -6.90
C ASP A 144 -13.31 -15.57 -5.43
N LEU A 145 -12.07 -15.88 -5.11
CA LEU A 145 -11.64 -16.19 -3.75
C LEU A 145 -11.84 -15.01 -2.79
N ILE A 146 -11.39 -13.81 -3.16
CA ILE A 146 -11.58 -12.60 -2.35
C ILE A 146 -13.07 -12.29 -2.16
N TRP A 147 -13.87 -12.47 -3.20
CA TRP A 147 -15.32 -12.30 -3.13
C TRP A 147 -15.95 -13.24 -2.11
N ASP A 148 -15.54 -14.51 -2.12
CA ASP A 148 -16.09 -15.53 -1.22
C ASP A 148 -15.62 -15.37 0.23
N LEU A 149 -14.38 -14.93 0.44
CA LEU A 149 -13.80 -14.80 1.78
C LEU A 149 -14.23 -13.52 2.49
N PHE A 150 -14.34 -12.38 1.77
CA PHE A 150 -14.46 -11.06 2.39
C PHE A 150 -15.69 -10.26 1.94
N LEU A 151 -16.19 -10.52 0.74
CA LEU A 151 -17.25 -9.72 0.12
C LEU A 151 -18.59 -10.49 0.08
N GLY A 152 -19.32 -10.37 -1.03
CA GLY A 152 -20.70 -10.87 -1.18
C GLY A 152 -20.87 -12.36 -1.38
N GLY A 153 -19.78 -13.12 -1.50
CA GLY A 153 -19.79 -14.55 -1.69
C GLY A 153 -19.95 -15.39 -0.41
N THR A 154 -19.62 -16.66 -0.49
CA THR A 154 -19.77 -17.59 0.64
C THR A 154 -18.58 -18.53 0.75
N SER A 155 -18.04 -18.69 1.95
CA SER A 155 -16.98 -19.65 2.26
C SER A 155 -17.12 -20.16 3.70
N SER A 156 -16.63 -21.35 3.97
CA SER A 156 -16.48 -21.88 5.34
C SER A 156 -15.25 -21.29 6.06
N THR A 157 -14.37 -20.59 5.33
CA THR A 157 -13.12 -20.03 5.83
C THR A 157 -13.12 -18.50 5.79
N ARG A 158 -14.28 -17.84 6.02
CA ARG A 158 -14.39 -16.38 6.04
C ARG A 158 -13.67 -15.82 7.28
N PRO A 159 -12.61 -15.00 7.10
CA PRO A 159 -11.85 -14.45 8.22
C PRO A 159 -12.68 -13.60 9.17
N PHE A 160 -13.67 -12.86 8.64
CA PHE A 160 -14.55 -12.00 9.43
C PHE A 160 -15.96 -12.59 9.62
N GLY A 161 -16.08 -13.92 9.58
CA GLY A 161 -17.38 -14.59 9.79
C GLY A 161 -18.48 -14.06 8.87
N ASP A 162 -19.59 -13.60 9.44
CA ASP A 162 -20.74 -13.08 8.70
C ASP A 162 -20.61 -11.63 8.25
N ALA A 163 -19.55 -10.93 8.63
CA ALA A 163 -19.30 -9.57 8.14
C ALA A 163 -18.93 -9.58 6.66
N VAL A 164 -19.52 -8.63 5.91
CA VAL A 164 -19.30 -8.45 4.48
C VAL A 164 -18.72 -7.06 4.27
N LEU A 165 -17.46 -6.99 3.84
CA LEU A 165 -16.78 -5.72 3.60
C LEU A 165 -17.43 -4.95 2.45
N ASP A 166 -17.12 -3.65 2.35
CA ASP A 166 -17.72 -2.73 1.39
C ASP A 166 -16.89 -2.56 0.12
N GLY A 167 -15.81 -3.34 -0.03
CA GLY A 167 -14.96 -3.30 -1.21
C GLY A 167 -13.52 -3.65 -0.92
N ILE A 168 -12.66 -3.32 -1.87
CA ILE A 168 -11.21 -3.53 -1.81
C ILE A 168 -10.47 -2.22 -2.04
N ASP A 169 -9.26 -2.18 -1.52
CA ASP A 169 -8.28 -1.13 -1.74
C ASP A 169 -6.98 -1.78 -2.25
N LEU A 170 -6.35 -1.20 -3.26
CA LEU A 170 -5.08 -1.69 -3.80
C LEU A 170 -3.97 -0.75 -3.34
N ASP A 171 -3.18 -1.20 -2.37
CA ASP A 171 -1.97 -0.53 -1.87
C ASP A 171 -0.73 -1.32 -2.32
N ILE A 172 -0.53 -1.37 -3.65
CA ILE A 172 0.54 -2.17 -4.26
C ILE A 172 1.79 -1.29 -4.41
N GLU A 173 2.76 -1.53 -3.55
CA GLU A 173 3.99 -0.75 -3.49
C GLU A 173 5.21 -1.49 -4.09
N GLY A 174 5.01 -2.66 -4.69
CA GLY A 174 6.07 -3.46 -5.33
C GLY A 174 5.52 -4.53 -6.28
N GLY A 175 6.39 -5.17 -7.04
CA GLY A 175 6.04 -6.30 -7.93
C GLY A 175 5.27 -5.93 -9.20
N GLY A 176 4.70 -4.74 -9.30
CA GLY A 176 3.91 -4.26 -10.44
C GLY A 176 2.51 -4.88 -10.52
N THR A 177 1.65 -4.30 -11.35
CA THR A 177 0.21 -4.63 -11.45
C THR A 177 -0.19 -5.32 -12.76
N ALA A 178 0.69 -6.15 -13.33
CA ALA A 178 0.32 -7.01 -14.44
C ALA A 178 -0.88 -7.91 -14.07
N ASN A 179 -1.88 -8.00 -14.96
CA ASN A 179 -3.13 -8.76 -14.78
C ASN A 179 -4.08 -8.25 -13.66
N PHE A 180 -3.76 -7.21 -12.90
CA PHE A 180 -4.68 -6.65 -11.90
C PHE A 180 -5.96 -6.08 -12.53
N ALA A 181 -5.92 -5.66 -13.80
CA ALA A 181 -7.11 -5.23 -14.52
C ALA A 181 -8.16 -6.36 -14.63
N ALA A 182 -7.75 -7.61 -14.85
CA ALA A 182 -8.63 -8.78 -14.85
C ALA A 182 -9.22 -9.01 -13.46
N PHE A 183 -8.41 -8.93 -12.40
CA PHE A 183 -8.86 -9.02 -11.00
C PHE A 183 -9.95 -7.99 -10.68
N VAL A 184 -9.69 -6.71 -10.95
CA VAL A 184 -10.65 -5.62 -10.68
C VAL A 184 -11.92 -5.77 -11.51
N THR A 185 -11.80 -6.10 -12.79
CA THR A 185 -12.95 -6.33 -13.68
C THR A 185 -13.83 -7.48 -13.17
N LYS A 186 -13.21 -8.55 -12.70
CA LYS A 186 -13.92 -9.69 -12.14
C LYS A 186 -14.65 -9.32 -10.84
N ILE A 187 -14.02 -8.59 -9.92
CA ILE A 187 -14.69 -8.07 -8.70
C ILE A 187 -15.90 -7.20 -9.08
N ARG A 188 -15.77 -6.30 -10.07
CA ARG A 188 -16.89 -5.50 -10.57
C ARG A 188 -18.04 -6.36 -11.10
N THR A 189 -17.70 -7.39 -11.89
CA THR A 189 -18.69 -8.34 -12.42
C THR A 189 -19.43 -9.11 -11.32
N LEU A 190 -18.71 -9.56 -10.29
CA LEU A 190 -19.31 -10.25 -9.14
C LEU A 190 -20.20 -9.31 -8.32
N ALA A 191 -19.90 -8.01 -8.31
CA ALA A 191 -20.70 -6.98 -7.63
C ALA A 191 -21.95 -6.56 -8.42
N GLU A 192 -22.07 -6.93 -9.69
CA GLU A 192 -23.24 -6.61 -10.50
C GLU A 192 -24.53 -7.23 -9.92
N GLY A 193 -25.52 -6.40 -9.67
CA GLY A 193 -26.79 -6.84 -9.09
C GLY A 193 -26.76 -7.17 -7.60
N ALA A 194 -25.65 -6.93 -6.91
CA ALA A 194 -25.54 -7.11 -5.48
C ALA A 194 -26.47 -6.13 -4.72
N SER A 195 -26.85 -6.48 -3.49
CA SER A 195 -27.77 -5.70 -2.66
C SER A 195 -27.15 -4.43 -2.07
N LYS A 196 -25.80 -4.30 -2.12
CA LYS A 196 -25.05 -3.13 -1.65
C LYS A 196 -24.01 -2.71 -2.70
N ALA A 197 -23.52 -1.47 -2.62
CA ALA A 197 -22.39 -1.02 -3.39
C ALA A 197 -21.09 -1.66 -2.88
N TYR A 198 -20.15 -1.92 -3.81
CA TYR A 198 -18.79 -2.31 -3.51
C TYR A 198 -17.83 -1.31 -4.16
N TYR A 199 -16.93 -0.77 -3.35
CA TYR A 199 -15.98 0.26 -3.77
C TYR A 199 -14.63 -0.38 -4.11
N ILE A 200 -13.97 0.18 -5.11
CA ILE A 200 -12.60 -0.18 -5.50
C ILE A 200 -11.77 1.07 -5.42
N THR A 201 -10.77 1.05 -4.56
CA THR A 201 -9.86 2.17 -4.31
C THR A 201 -8.42 1.73 -4.51
N GLY A 202 -7.52 2.70 -4.63
CA GLY A 202 -6.09 2.42 -4.73
C GLY A 202 -5.28 3.52 -4.06
N ALA A 203 -4.10 3.17 -3.58
CA ALA A 203 -3.21 4.05 -2.83
C ALA A 203 -1.84 4.21 -3.50
N PRO A 204 -1.76 4.79 -4.72
CA PRO A 204 -0.49 5.04 -5.39
C PRO A 204 0.36 6.03 -4.60
N GLN A 205 1.67 5.95 -4.78
CA GLN A 205 2.59 6.99 -4.33
C GLN A 205 2.41 8.25 -5.18
N CYS A 206 2.81 9.42 -4.65
CA CYS A 206 2.55 10.70 -5.33
C CYS A 206 3.30 10.93 -6.65
N PRO A 207 4.51 10.38 -6.93
CA PRO A 207 5.14 10.55 -8.23
C PRO A 207 4.21 10.12 -9.37
N PHE A 208 3.96 11.02 -10.34
CA PHE A 208 3.04 10.73 -11.43
C PHE A 208 3.80 10.53 -12.76
N PRO A 209 3.58 9.38 -13.49
CA PRO A 209 2.74 8.25 -13.12
C PRO A 209 3.33 7.42 -11.98
N ASP A 210 2.47 6.74 -11.19
CA ASP A 210 2.92 5.83 -10.15
C ASP A 210 3.60 4.59 -10.75
N ALA A 211 4.70 4.15 -10.15
CA ALA A 211 5.51 3.07 -10.69
C ALA A 211 4.79 1.70 -10.69
N ASN A 212 3.92 1.46 -9.72
CA ASN A 212 3.27 0.16 -9.53
C ASN A 212 1.82 0.15 -10.01
N LEU A 213 1.02 1.17 -9.66
CA LEU A 213 -0.43 1.18 -9.93
C LEU A 213 -0.82 1.81 -11.27
N ASP A 214 0.06 2.54 -11.98
CA ASP A 214 -0.27 3.24 -13.22
C ASP A 214 -1.00 2.35 -14.24
N THR A 215 -0.50 1.14 -14.46
CA THR A 215 -1.07 0.22 -15.45
C THR A 215 -2.53 -0.13 -15.14
N VAL A 216 -2.85 -0.47 -13.89
CA VAL A 216 -4.22 -0.85 -13.51
C VAL A 216 -5.13 0.38 -13.39
N LEU A 217 -4.63 1.51 -12.91
CA LEU A 217 -5.37 2.77 -12.83
C LEU A 217 -5.85 3.23 -14.20
N ASN A 218 -5.02 3.04 -15.24
CA ASN A 218 -5.36 3.39 -16.62
C ASN A 218 -6.29 2.37 -17.30
N ALA A 219 -6.35 1.13 -16.81
CA ALA A 219 -7.10 0.05 -17.47
C ALA A 219 -8.55 -0.11 -16.95
N VAL A 220 -8.81 0.17 -15.67
CA VAL A 220 -10.12 -0.06 -15.03
C VAL A 220 -10.53 1.11 -14.14
N GLY A 221 -11.85 1.27 -13.92
CA GLY A 221 -12.38 2.37 -13.13
C GLY A 221 -12.23 2.16 -11.63
N PHE A 222 -11.59 3.10 -10.95
CA PHE A 222 -11.53 3.22 -9.49
C PHE A 222 -12.59 4.22 -8.99
N ASP A 223 -13.13 4.02 -7.78
CA ASP A 223 -14.06 4.95 -7.15
C ASP A 223 -13.32 6.11 -6.47
N ALA A 224 -12.17 5.82 -5.90
CA ALA A 224 -11.28 6.79 -5.28
C ALA A 224 -9.81 6.36 -5.40
N VAL A 225 -8.92 7.35 -5.39
CA VAL A 225 -7.46 7.15 -5.38
C VAL A 225 -6.88 7.95 -4.22
N TYR A 226 -6.25 7.24 -3.27
CA TYR A 226 -5.67 7.77 -2.04
C TYR A 226 -4.17 8.00 -2.23
N VAL A 227 -3.81 9.06 -2.95
CA VAL A 227 -2.42 9.34 -3.32
C VAL A 227 -1.58 9.58 -2.07
N GLN A 228 -0.50 8.82 -1.91
CA GLN A 228 0.42 8.92 -0.77
C GLN A 228 1.39 10.09 -0.97
N PHE A 229 0.99 11.30 -0.52
CA PHE A 229 1.85 12.50 -0.57
C PHE A 229 2.81 12.56 0.62
N TYR A 230 3.60 11.49 0.79
CA TYR A 230 4.66 11.36 1.80
C TYR A 230 5.76 10.42 1.30
N ASN A 231 6.92 10.44 1.95
CA ASN A 231 8.09 9.63 1.61
C ASN A 231 8.62 9.81 0.17
N ASN A 232 8.24 10.87 -0.51
CA ASN A 232 8.63 11.18 -1.90
C ASN A 232 8.80 12.70 -2.08
N TYR A 233 9.46 13.12 -3.16
CA TYR A 233 9.69 14.55 -3.46
C TYR A 233 8.38 15.37 -3.51
N CYS A 234 7.27 14.74 -3.88
CA CYS A 234 5.94 15.37 -4.00
C CYS A 234 5.12 15.38 -2.70
N GLU A 235 5.73 15.10 -1.57
CA GLU A 235 5.10 15.06 -0.25
C GLU A 235 4.45 16.39 0.19
N VAL A 236 3.46 16.33 1.09
CA VAL A 236 2.73 17.54 1.53
C VAL A 236 3.63 18.59 2.18
N SER A 237 4.76 18.21 2.79
CA SER A 237 5.72 19.15 3.34
C SER A 237 6.40 20.00 2.26
N ASN A 238 6.43 19.52 1.02
CA ASN A 238 6.97 20.19 -0.16
C ASN A 238 5.91 20.96 -0.97
N TYR A 239 4.68 21.11 -0.46
CA TYR A 239 3.57 21.78 -1.15
C TYR A 239 3.93 23.12 -1.79
N ASN A 240 4.81 23.91 -1.18
CA ASN A 240 5.23 25.22 -1.68
C ASN A 240 6.54 25.17 -2.51
N VAL A 241 7.12 23.99 -2.70
CA VAL A 241 8.32 23.82 -3.53
C VAL A 241 7.91 23.73 -4.99
N ALA A 242 8.46 24.62 -5.82
CA ALA A 242 8.07 24.68 -7.22
C ALA A 242 8.52 23.42 -7.99
N GLY A 243 7.57 22.69 -8.53
CA GLY A 243 7.80 21.48 -9.32
C GLY A 243 7.61 20.17 -8.53
N ASP A 244 7.52 20.23 -7.20
CA ASP A 244 7.37 19.04 -6.36
C ASP A 244 5.89 18.68 -6.16
N TRP A 245 5.03 19.65 -5.86
CA TRP A 245 3.60 19.41 -5.68
C TRP A 245 2.89 19.10 -7.00
N ASP A 246 2.45 17.87 -7.19
CA ASP A 246 1.94 17.35 -8.48
C ASP A 246 0.47 16.94 -8.48
N PHE A 247 -0.35 17.34 -7.49
CA PHE A 247 -1.80 17.05 -7.45
C PHE A 247 -2.50 17.44 -8.76
N SER A 248 -2.00 18.44 -9.48
CA SER A 248 -2.53 18.82 -10.80
C SER A 248 -2.40 17.71 -11.85
N SER A 249 -1.36 16.87 -11.78
CA SER A 249 -1.17 15.73 -12.66
C SER A 249 -2.23 14.65 -12.37
N TRP A 250 -2.47 14.36 -11.10
CA TRP A 250 -3.53 13.45 -10.65
C TRP A 250 -4.94 13.95 -11.01
N ASP A 251 -5.23 15.24 -10.82
CA ASP A 251 -6.51 15.85 -11.24
C ASP A 251 -6.69 15.79 -12.76
N ASN A 252 -5.64 16.05 -13.54
CA ASN A 252 -5.69 15.91 -14.99
C ASN A 252 -5.95 14.45 -15.41
N TRP A 253 -5.25 13.49 -14.81
CA TRP A 253 -5.48 12.07 -15.05
C TRP A 253 -6.93 11.67 -14.75
N ALA A 254 -7.46 12.07 -13.61
CA ALA A 254 -8.84 11.78 -13.21
C ALA A 254 -9.86 12.27 -14.23
N LYS A 255 -9.62 13.42 -14.88
CA LYS A 255 -10.51 14.06 -15.84
C LYS A 255 -10.35 13.58 -17.27
N THR A 256 -9.18 13.08 -17.66
CA THR A 256 -8.86 12.85 -19.07
C THR A 256 -8.49 11.41 -19.40
N THR A 257 -8.08 10.63 -18.42
CA THR A 257 -7.49 9.30 -18.63
C THR A 257 -8.21 8.21 -17.86
N SER A 258 -8.61 8.47 -16.60
CA SER A 258 -9.30 7.47 -15.77
C SER A 258 -10.53 6.89 -16.49
N PRO A 259 -10.68 5.55 -16.51
CA PRO A 259 -11.89 4.92 -17.05
C PRO A 259 -13.18 5.29 -16.27
N ASN A 260 -13.07 5.69 -15.00
CA ASN A 260 -14.16 6.27 -14.23
C ASN A 260 -14.03 7.80 -14.22
N PRO A 261 -14.88 8.55 -14.93
CA PRO A 261 -14.81 10.02 -14.98
C PRO A 261 -15.17 10.71 -13.67
N ASP A 262 -15.78 9.97 -12.74
CA ASP A 262 -16.21 10.48 -11.42
C ASP A 262 -15.21 10.13 -10.30
N VAL A 263 -14.05 9.55 -10.65
CA VAL A 263 -13.02 9.17 -9.67
C VAL A 263 -12.60 10.38 -8.82
N LYS A 264 -12.43 10.15 -7.52
CA LYS A 264 -11.99 11.17 -6.57
C LYS A 264 -10.55 10.93 -6.14
N ILE A 265 -9.77 12.03 -6.13
CA ILE A 265 -8.37 12.04 -5.70
C ILE A 265 -8.29 12.59 -4.28
N TYR A 266 -7.63 11.85 -3.40
CA TYR A 266 -7.45 12.20 -2.00
C TYR A 266 -6.00 12.59 -1.73
N ILE A 267 -5.79 13.54 -0.84
CA ILE A 267 -4.45 13.83 -0.30
C ILE A 267 -4.19 12.86 0.84
N GLY A 268 -3.29 11.91 0.61
CA GLY A 268 -2.73 11.05 1.65
C GLY A 268 -1.64 11.76 2.43
N ALA A 269 -1.71 11.74 3.75
CA ALA A 269 -0.76 12.39 4.62
C ALA A 269 -0.45 11.54 5.86
N PRO A 270 0.79 11.63 6.43
CA PRO A 270 1.09 11.02 7.71
C PRO A 270 0.28 11.67 8.83
N ALA A 271 -0.30 10.86 9.70
CA ALA A 271 -1.14 11.35 10.80
C ALA A 271 -0.34 11.85 12.01
N SER A 272 0.97 11.61 12.05
CA SER A 272 1.93 12.18 13.01
C SER A 272 3.34 12.17 12.43
N SER A 273 4.28 12.82 13.11
CA SER A 273 5.70 12.86 12.71
C SER A 273 6.41 11.49 12.80
N THR A 274 5.78 10.48 13.36
CA THR A 274 6.31 9.10 13.45
C THR A 274 5.55 8.12 12.57
N ALA A 275 4.59 8.62 11.78
CA ALA A 275 3.76 7.82 10.90
C ALA A 275 4.46 7.46 9.57
N ALA A 276 5.40 8.28 9.15
CA ALA A 276 6.18 8.10 7.93
C ALA A 276 7.57 8.68 8.14
N THR A 277 8.50 8.37 7.24
CA THR A 277 9.87 8.94 7.31
C THR A 277 9.84 10.43 7.02
N ASN A 278 9.09 10.86 6.01
CA ASN A 278 8.98 12.24 5.56
C ASN A 278 7.52 12.60 5.22
N GLY A 279 7.25 13.89 5.08
CA GLY A 279 5.96 14.40 4.59
C GLY A 279 4.97 14.82 5.69
N TYR A 280 5.27 14.60 6.99
CA TYR A 280 4.38 15.09 8.03
C TYR A 280 4.36 16.62 8.10
N VAL A 281 3.16 17.18 8.20
CA VAL A 281 2.91 18.59 8.52
C VAL A 281 1.87 18.69 9.64
N ASP A 282 1.89 19.75 10.42
CA ASP A 282 0.88 19.95 11.44
C ASP A 282 -0.54 20.17 10.86
N ALA A 283 -1.56 20.04 11.71
CA ALA A 283 -2.95 20.16 11.28
C ALA A 283 -3.30 21.49 10.63
N SER A 284 -2.63 22.58 11.00
CA SER A 284 -2.87 23.92 10.44
C SER A 284 -2.30 24.04 9.02
N ALA A 285 -1.09 23.52 8.81
CA ALA A 285 -0.47 23.46 7.49
C ALA A 285 -1.26 22.54 6.56
N LEU A 286 -1.62 21.33 7.02
CA LEU A 286 -2.44 20.40 6.22
C LEU A 286 -3.81 21.01 5.90
N SER A 287 -4.46 21.70 6.84
CA SER A 287 -5.72 22.42 6.61
C SER A 287 -5.61 23.41 5.46
N THR A 288 -4.51 24.18 5.42
CA THR A 288 -4.25 25.16 4.35
C THR A 288 -4.13 24.47 2.98
N ILE A 289 -3.40 23.36 2.91
CA ILE A 289 -3.20 22.57 1.69
C ILE A 289 -4.53 21.99 1.21
N LEU A 290 -5.30 21.34 2.12
CA LEU A 290 -6.58 20.73 1.80
C LEU A 290 -7.58 21.76 1.25
N GLN A 291 -7.71 22.92 1.90
CA GLN A 291 -8.64 23.96 1.47
C GLN A 291 -8.24 24.57 0.12
N ALA A 292 -6.96 24.83 -0.11
CA ALA A 292 -6.45 25.35 -1.37
C ALA A 292 -6.66 24.36 -2.53
N THR A 293 -6.37 23.07 -2.29
CA THR A 293 -6.55 22.00 -3.28
C THR A 293 -8.03 21.78 -3.60
N LYS A 294 -8.88 21.71 -2.57
CA LYS A 294 -10.35 21.62 -2.72
C LYS A 294 -10.94 22.77 -3.52
N ALA A 295 -10.44 24.00 -3.34
CA ALA A 295 -10.91 25.18 -4.07
C ALA A 295 -10.47 25.17 -5.55
N THR A 296 -9.38 24.47 -5.88
CA THR A 296 -8.74 24.51 -7.19
C THR A 296 -9.15 23.33 -8.09
N TYR A 297 -9.28 22.12 -7.51
CA TYR A 297 -9.39 20.87 -8.28
C TYR A 297 -10.72 20.16 -8.05
N SER A 298 -11.46 19.90 -9.14
CA SER A 298 -12.80 19.29 -9.06
C SER A 298 -12.79 17.80 -8.78
N SER A 299 -11.67 17.10 -9.03
CA SER A 299 -11.51 15.69 -8.68
C SER A 299 -11.22 15.48 -7.20
N PHE A 300 -10.90 16.55 -6.44
CA PHE A 300 -10.59 16.42 -5.02
C PHE A 300 -11.73 15.76 -4.23
N GLY A 301 -11.43 14.68 -3.51
CA GLY A 301 -12.37 13.87 -2.72
C GLY A 301 -12.27 14.07 -1.22
N GLY A 302 -11.08 14.47 -0.74
CA GLY A 302 -10.84 14.58 0.70
C GLY A 302 -9.41 14.31 1.08
N ALA A 303 -9.22 13.76 2.28
CA ALA A 303 -7.92 13.35 2.79
C ALA A 303 -7.89 11.86 3.14
N MET A 304 -6.71 11.26 3.09
CA MET A 304 -6.40 9.94 3.63
C MET A 304 -5.30 10.08 4.67
N LEU A 305 -5.37 9.33 5.75
CA LEU A 305 -4.39 9.35 6.83
C LEU A 305 -3.72 7.98 7.02
N TRP A 306 -2.42 7.97 7.04
CA TRP A 306 -1.61 6.87 7.53
C TRP A 306 -1.15 7.20 8.95
N ASP A 307 -1.61 6.58 10.00
CA ASP A 307 -2.78 5.76 10.13
C ASP A 307 -3.66 6.26 11.30
N ILE A 308 -4.76 5.61 11.59
CA ILE A 308 -5.69 6.07 12.61
C ILE A 308 -5.10 6.00 14.04
N SER A 309 -4.21 5.01 14.31
CA SER A 309 -3.53 4.91 15.61
C SER A 309 -2.63 6.11 15.86
N GLN A 310 -1.90 6.56 14.85
CA GLN A 310 -1.09 7.76 14.86
C GLN A 310 -1.95 9.02 15.03
N ALA A 311 -3.08 9.11 14.32
CA ALA A 311 -3.98 10.27 14.41
C ALA A 311 -4.54 10.45 15.82
N TYR A 312 -4.98 9.35 16.45
CA TYR A 312 -5.51 9.38 17.82
C TYR A 312 -4.44 9.75 18.84
N ALA A 313 -3.25 9.17 18.75
CA ALA A 313 -2.12 9.50 19.63
C ALA A 313 -1.61 10.94 19.42
N ASN A 314 -1.78 11.51 18.24
CA ASN A 314 -1.42 12.90 17.91
C ASN A 314 -2.59 13.88 18.20
N GLY A 315 -3.19 13.77 19.36
CA GLY A 315 -4.21 14.71 19.83
C GLY A 315 -5.48 14.77 18.98
N ARG A 316 -5.89 13.67 18.37
CA ARG A 316 -7.03 13.56 17.46
C ARG A 316 -6.80 14.40 16.19
N PHE A 317 -5.66 14.16 15.55
CA PHE A 317 -5.30 14.77 14.27
C PHE A 317 -6.38 14.55 13.19
N ASP A 318 -7.04 13.40 13.21
CA ASP A 318 -8.20 13.05 12.39
C ASP A 318 -9.33 14.08 12.51
N GLN A 319 -9.69 14.50 13.73
CA GLN A 319 -10.73 15.52 13.97
C GLN A 319 -10.34 16.88 13.43
N ALA A 320 -9.07 17.27 13.58
CA ALA A 320 -8.57 18.52 13.04
C ALA A 320 -8.62 18.52 11.49
N VAL A 321 -8.23 17.41 10.86
CA VAL A 321 -8.33 17.22 9.39
C VAL A 321 -9.77 17.23 8.91
N LYS A 322 -10.68 16.52 9.58
CA LYS A 322 -12.12 16.53 9.23
C LYS A 322 -12.71 17.92 9.35
N THR A 323 -12.36 18.66 10.41
CA THR A 323 -12.78 20.06 10.61
C THR A 323 -12.34 20.92 9.44
N ALA A 324 -11.09 20.76 8.98
CA ALA A 324 -10.56 21.48 7.83
C ALA A 324 -11.31 21.14 6.54
N LEU A 325 -11.60 19.87 6.29
CA LEU A 325 -12.37 19.42 5.12
C LEU A 325 -13.79 20.03 5.09
N LEU A 326 -14.39 20.23 6.26
CA LEU A 326 -15.70 20.87 6.41
C LEU A 326 -15.65 22.42 6.34
N GLY A 327 -14.46 23.01 6.13
CA GLY A 327 -14.27 24.46 6.03
C GLY A 327 -14.16 25.16 7.38
N GLY A 328 -13.98 24.42 8.47
CA GLY A 328 -13.65 24.96 9.78
C GLY A 328 -12.16 25.34 9.90
N SER A 329 -11.84 26.20 10.87
CA SER A 329 -10.44 26.45 11.24
C SER A 329 -10.01 25.44 12.29
N SER A 330 -8.98 24.64 12.00
CA SER A 330 -8.36 23.76 12.99
C SER A 330 -7.61 24.64 14.01
N ALA A 331 -8.05 24.60 15.27
CA ALA A 331 -7.26 25.19 16.35
C ALA A 331 -5.93 24.41 16.47
N PRO A 332 -4.81 25.08 16.80
CA PRO A 332 -3.56 24.37 17.02
C PRO A 332 -3.75 23.33 18.12
N THR A 333 -3.54 22.07 17.81
CA THR A 333 -3.52 20.96 18.77
C THR A 333 -2.33 21.22 19.72
N THR A 334 -2.61 21.64 20.94
CA THR A 334 -1.61 21.70 21.99
C THR A 334 -1.34 20.28 22.46
N SER A 335 -0.23 19.71 22.00
CA SER A 335 0.32 18.48 22.57
C SER A 335 0.49 18.67 24.08
N PRO A 336 0.13 17.69 24.95
CA PRO A 336 0.37 17.80 26.39
C PRO A 336 1.88 17.92 26.62
N GLY A 337 2.30 19.12 27.03
CA GLY A 337 3.67 19.54 27.07
C GLY A 337 4.54 18.75 28.04
N SER A 338 5.71 18.47 27.56
CA SER A 338 6.91 18.37 28.39
C SER A 338 7.18 19.76 28.99
N THR A 339 7.06 19.86 30.31
CA THR A 339 7.41 21.09 31.06
C THR A 339 8.90 21.33 30.96
N THR A 340 9.30 22.22 30.07
CA THR A 340 10.67 22.77 30.06
C THR A 340 10.64 24.21 30.55
N THR A 341 11.30 24.39 31.67
CA THR A 341 11.51 25.67 32.37
C THR A 341 12.12 26.71 31.45
N THR A 342 11.41 27.81 31.27
CA THR A 342 11.81 28.97 30.48
C THR A 342 13.05 29.62 31.08
N LYS A 343 14.14 29.62 30.34
CA LYS A 343 15.28 30.53 30.59
C LYS A 343 15.37 31.50 29.43
N THR A 344 14.93 32.72 29.71
CA THR A 344 15.04 33.86 28.81
C THR A 344 16.51 34.18 28.57
N THR A 345 16.95 34.23 27.32
CA THR A 345 18.17 34.95 26.93
C THR A 345 18.02 35.54 25.54
N ILE A 346 18.43 36.77 25.46
CA ILE A 346 18.29 37.83 24.50
C ILE A 346 19.01 37.51 23.17
N THR A 347 18.38 37.95 22.11
CA THR A 347 18.76 38.20 20.72
C THR A 347 20.25 38.45 20.45
N SER A 348 20.78 37.76 19.43
CA SER A 348 21.79 38.33 18.53
C SER A 348 21.70 37.66 17.17
N SER A 349 21.35 38.44 16.17
CA SER A 349 21.42 38.15 14.75
C SER A 349 22.87 37.92 14.32
N SER A 350 23.12 36.80 13.60
CA SER A 350 24.34 36.68 12.80
C SER A 350 24.07 35.84 11.55
N SER A 351 24.52 36.42 10.48
CA SER A 351 24.48 36.07 9.06
C SER A 351 24.83 34.63 8.74
N ALA A 352 24.10 34.07 7.79
CA ALA A 352 24.39 32.81 7.16
C ALA A 352 25.74 32.88 6.42
N THR A 353 26.65 32.04 6.85
CA THR A 353 27.85 31.68 6.07
C THR A 353 27.64 30.23 5.59
N SER A 354 27.60 30.05 4.27
CA SER A 354 27.59 28.75 3.65
C SER A 354 28.84 27.95 4.05
N THR A 355 28.66 26.93 4.87
CA THR A 355 29.71 25.96 5.16
C THR A 355 29.60 24.80 4.20
N THR A 356 30.61 24.64 3.38
CA THR A 356 30.88 23.42 2.61
C THR A 356 30.95 22.25 3.58
N SER A 357 30.04 21.29 3.47
CA SER A 357 30.04 20.08 4.26
C SER A 357 31.30 19.26 3.94
N VAL A 358 32.10 19.01 4.96
CA VAL A 358 33.21 18.06 4.93
C VAL A 358 32.56 16.67 4.93
N ALA A 359 32.87 15.83 3.93
CA ALA A 359 32.43 14.45 3.85
C ALA A 359 32.82 13.71 5.14
N THR A 360 31.84 13.22 5.87
CA THR A 360 32.04 12.32 7.01
C THR A 360 32.17 10.91 6.45
N ASN A 361 33.16 10.14 6.96
CA ASN A 361 33.33 8.74 6.58
C ASN A 361 32.17 7.91 7.15
N GLY A 362 31.45 7.15 6.31
CA GLY A 362 30.36 6.28 6.69
C GLY A 362 30.83 4.93 7.25
N ASP A 363 30.17 4.41 8.28
CA ASP A 363 30.38 3.03 8.74
C ASP A 363 29.52 2.10 7.88
N CYS A 364 30.17 1.33 7.01
CA CYS A 364 29.49 0.39 6.09
C CYS A 364 29.41 -1.04 6.65
N THR A 365 29.74 -1.26 7.92
CA THR A 365 29.76 -2.60 8.52
C THR A 365 28.36 -3.19 8.58
N GLY A 366 28.13 -4.27 7.82
CA GLY A 366 26.84 -4.96 7.78
C GLY A 366 25.78 -4.34 6.86
N VAL A 367 26.10 -3.24 6.16
CA VAL A 367 25.21 -2.62 5.18
C VAL A 367 25.31 -3.37 3.84
N ALA A 368 24.15 -3.77 3.29
CA ALA A 368 24.06 -4.49 2.01
C ALA A 368 24.46 -3.61 0.83
N ALA A 369 24.94 -4.23 -0.25
CA ALA A 369 25.18 -3.52 -1.50
C ALA A 369 23.84 -3.18 -2.19
N TRP A 370 23.77 -2.03 -2.83
CA TRP A 370 22.62 -1.63 -3.66
C TRP A 370 22.38 -2.63 -4.79
N VAL A 371 21.09 -2.92 -5.04
CA VAL A 371 20.62 -3.84 -6.09
C VAL A 371 19.48 -3.18 -6.85
N SER A 372 19.56 -3.12 -8.17
CA SER A 372 18.60 -2.41 -9.05
C SER A 372 17.19 -3.01 -9.10
N THR A 373 16.97 -4.18 -8.54
CA THR A 373 15.66 -4.87 -8.51
C THR A 373 15.04 -4.90 -7.11
N ILE A 374 15.60 -4.14 -6.19
CA ILE A 374 15.09 -4.00 -4.83
C ILE A 374 14.57 -2.57 -4.66
N ALA A 375 13.34 -2.46 -4.19
CA ALA A 375 12.79 -1.18 -3.76
C ALA A 375 13.37 -0.81 -2.37
N TYR A 376 13.78 0.43 -2.23
CA TYR A 376 14.32 1.02 -1.01
C TYR A 376 13.39 2.14 -0.55
N VAL A 377 12.98 2.11 0.70
CA VAL A 377 12.20 3.20 1.29
C VAL A 377 13.15 4.30 1.80
N GLY A 378 12.64 5.52 1.94
CA GLY A 378 13.42 6.62 2.52
C GLY A 378 14.03 6.22 3.85
N GLY A 379 15.31 6.54 4.04
CA GLY A 379 16.11 6.10 5.19
C GLY A 379 16.78 4.73 5.04
N SER A 380 16.50 3.97 3.97
CA SER A 380 17.24 2.72 3.66
C SER A 380 18.72 3.02 3.40
N GLN A 381 19.61 2.21 3.97
CA GLN A 381 21.05 2.35 3.75
C GLN A 381 21.60 1.23 2.87
N VAL A 382 22.44 1.62 1.90
CA VAL A 382 23.11 0.71 0.99
C VAL A 382 24.57 1.11 0.80
N THR A 383 25.41 0.16 0.35
CA THR A 383 26.74 0.48 -0.14
C THR A 383 26.77 0.46 -1.66
N TYR A 384 27.33 1.49 -2.27
CA TYR A 384 27.52 1.57 -3.72
C TYR A 384 28.78 2.35 -4.05
N ASN A 385 29.62 1.81 -4.97
CA ASN A 385 30.90 2.40 -5.39
C ASN A 385 31.85 2.80 -4.23
N GLY A 386 31.78 2.06 -3.12
CA GLY A 386 32.65 2.31 -1.96
C GLY A 386 32.18 3.44 -1.05
N HIS A 387 30.98 3.92 -1.22
CA HIS A 387 30.32 4.89 -0.36
C HIS A 387 29.15 4.25 0.38
N LEU A 388 28.79 4.80 1.52
CA LEU A 388 27.53 4.60 2.20
C LEU A 388 26.52 5.61 1.61
N TRP A 389 25.35 5.12 1.30
CA TRP A 389 24.26 5.92 0.76
C TRP A 389 22.99 5.71 1.58
N THR A 390 22.28 6.79 1.87
CA THR A 390 20.95 6.74 2.47
C THR A 390 19.92 7.18 1.42
N ALA A 391 18.89 6.38 1.21
CA ALA A 391 17.78 6.76 0.35
C ALA A 391 17.06 7.98 0.94
N ASN A 392 16.94 9.05 0.19
CA ASN A 392 16.20 10.26 0.58
C ASN A 392 14.69 9.98 0.53
N TYR A 393 14.29 9.18 -0.46
CA TYR A 393 12.90 8.84 -0.78
C TYR A 393 12.82 7.36 -1.15
N TRP A 394 11.62 6.89 -1.44
CA TRP A 394 11.43 5.58 -2.06
C TRP A 394 12.14 5.55 -3.43
N SER A 395 12.91 4.51 -3.69
CA SER A 395 13.71 4.38 -4.91
C SER A 395 13.78 2.91 -5.32
N GLU A 396 13.51 2.63 -6.58
CA GLU A 396 13.74 1.34 -7.24
C GLU A 396 14.46 1.58 -8.57
N ALA A 397 15.49 0.82 -8.83
CA ALA A 397 16.36 0.96 -10.01
C ALA A 397 17.17 2.27 -10.11
N ASP A 398 16.93 3.28 -9.29
CA ASP A 398 17.71 4.53 -9.28
C ASP A 398 19.06 4.31 -8.59
N VAL A 399 20.11 4.59 -9.37
CA VAL A 399 21.48 4.31 -8.94
C VAL A 399 21.95 5.36 -7.93
N PRO A 400 22.48 4.96 -6.75
CA PRO A 400 23.08 5.90 -5.80
C PRO A 400 24.12 6.81 -6.46
N GLY A 401 23.95 8.14 -6.28
CA GLY A 401 24.77 9.15 -6.97
C GLY A 401 24.34 9.45 -8.40
N GLY A 402 23.20 8.91 -8.85
CA GLY A 402 22.58 9.22 -10.13
C GLY A 402 21.93 10.61 -10.16
N ALA A 403 21.32 10.95 -11.31
CA ALA A 403 20.72 12.27 -11.52
C ALA A 403 19.35 12.46 -10.85
N SER A 404 18.72 11.36 -10.39
CA SER A 404 17.42 11.39 -9.69
C SER A 404 17.46 12.14 -8.36
N GLY A 405 18.62 12.14 -7.69
CA GLY A 405 18.77 12.77 -6.38
C GLY A 405 18.17 11.97 -5.22
N ASP A 406 17.74 10.72 -5.47
CA ASP A 406 17.06 9.87 -4.50
C ASP A 406 17.98 9.35 -3.39
N TRP A 407 19.29 9.55 -3.52
CA TRP A 407 20.30 9.06 -2.59
C TRP A 407 21.17 10.18 -2.06
N ALA A 408 21.31 10.24 -0.73
CA ALA A 408 22.28 11.07 -0.04
C ALA A 408 23.59 10.30 0.12
N ASP A 409 24.73 10.95 -0.17
CA ASP A 409 26.06 10.38 0.03
C ASP A 409 26.50 10.62 1.48
N ASP A 410 26.53 9.57 2.30
CA ASP A 410 26.95 9.60 3.70
C ASP A 410 28.48 9.45 3.87
N GLY A 411 29.19 9.36 2.75
CA GLY A 411 30.65 9.34 2.72
C GLY A 411 31.28 8.00 2.35
N VAL A 412 32.61 8.01 2.26
CA VAL A 412 33.39 6.82 1.89
C VAL A 412 33.32 5.76 2.98
N CYS A 413 33.10 4.49 2.59
CA CYS A 413 33.12 3.35 3.50
C CYS A 413 34.46 3.22 4.21
N THR A 414 34.46 3.30 5.54
CA THR A 414 35.61 2.95 6.36
C THR A 414 35.55 1.46 6.66
N THR A 415 36.41 0.68 6.02
CA THR A 415 36.70 -0.68 6.50
C THR A 415 37.59 -0.57 7.71
N ASP A 416 37.18 -1.18 8.82
CA ASP A 416 38.00 -1.29 10.04
C ASP A 416 39.39 -1.87 9.70
N ALA A 417 40.38 -1.00 9.59
CA ALA A 417 41.75 -1.40 9.53
C ALA A 417 42.22 -1.65 10.99
N THR A 418 42.30 -2.93 11.33
CA THR A 418 42.94 -3.46 12.54
C THR A 418 44.06 -2.58 13.05
N LEU A 419 43.99 -2.27 14.33
CA LEU A 419 45.00 -1.67 15.20
C LEU A 419 46.44 -1.99 14.82
N ILE A 420 47.20 -0.98 14.42
CA ILE A 420 48.65 -0.95 14.56
C ILE A 420 49.00 0.26 15.44
N PRO A 421 49.84 0.09 16.48
CA PRO A 421 50.08 1.15 17.46
C PRO A 421 50.93 2.28 16.90
N ALA A 422 50.61 3.47 17.36
CA ALA A 422 51.32 4.71 17.05
C ALA A 422 52.79 4.64 17.39
N VAL A 423 53.65 5.00 16.44
CA VAL A 423 55.04 5.42 16.69
C VAL A 423 55.19 6.84 16.14
N ALA A 424 55.79 7.66 16.99
CA ALA A 424 55.89 9.08 16.92
C ALA A 424 56.55 9.66 15.66
N SER A 425 56.15 10.90 15.38
CA SER A 425 56.75 11.83 14.42
C SER A 425 58.25 11.95 14.50
N ASP A 426 58.89 12.02 13.33
CA ASP A 426 59.93 13.04 13.13
C ASP A 426 60.06 13.42 11.66
N THR A 427 60.20 14.71 11.48
CA THR A 427 60.44 15.48 10.27
C THR A 427 61.70 15.09 9.52
N LEU A 428 61.68 15.13 8.17
CA LEU A 428 62.55 15.94 7.32
C LEU A 428 62.61 15.46 5.85
N SER A 429 62.33 16.39 4.98
CA SER A 429 63.08 16.78 3.77
C SER A 429 63.17 15.88 2.53
N ALA A 430 62.88 16.51 1.45
CA ALA A 430 62.95 16.10 0.06
C ALA A 430 64.31 15.58 -0.40
N ALA A 431 64.30 14.55 -1.24
CA ALA A 431 65.32 14.41 -2.33
C ALA A 431 64.77 13.48 -3.44
N SER A 432 64.74 14.00 -4.60
CA SER A 432 64.59 13.30 -5.89
C SER A 432 65.71 12.31 -6.08
N ILE A 433 65.46 11.12 -6.65
CA ILE A 433 66.37 10.45 -7.60
C ILE A 433 65.60 9.44 -8.48
N THR A 434 65.92 9.50 -9.75
CA THR A 434 65.59 8.86 -10.99
C THR A 434 65.73 7.31 -11.03
N ALA A 435 64.86 6.73 -11.82
CA ALA A 435 64.89 5.55 -12.67
C ALA A 435 66.02 4.50 -12.55
N HIS A 436 65.62 3.23 -12.54
CA HIS A 436 66.20 2.22 -13.46
C HIS A 436 65.25 1.07 -13.75
N VAL A 437 65.10 0.83 -15.06
CA VAL A 437 64.46 -0.30 -15.73
C VAL A 437 65.38 -1.53 -15.60
N SER A 438 64.82 -2.70 -15.34
CA SER A 438 65.39 -3.96 -15.88
C SER A 438 64.29 -5.03 -16.00
N SER A 439 64.18 -5.46 -17.21
CA SER A 439 63.42 -6.55 -17.78
C SER A 439 64.02 -7.92 -17.40
N THR A 440 63.20 -8.93 -17.22
CA THR A 440 63.49 -10.27 -17.75
C THR A 440 62.20 -11.01 -18.06
N ALA A 441 62.12 -11.40 -19.31
CA ALA A 441 61.09 -12.21 -19.92
C ALA A 441 61.27 -13.69 -19.60
N SER A 442 60.22 -14.46 -19.56
CA SER A 442 60.23 -15.80 -20.14
C SER A 442 58.86 -16.21 -20.64
N ALA A 443 58.89 -16.72 -21.83
CA ALA A 443 57.83 -17.06 -22.73
C ALA A 443 57.18 -18.42 -22.41
N GLY A 444 55.93 -18.53 -22.83
CA GLY A 444 55.19 -19.78 -22.94
C GLY A 444 54.01 -19.59 -23.87
N SER A 445 54.30 -19.77 -25.16
CA SER A 445 53.35 -19.74 -26.25
C SER A 445 52.55 -21.05 -26.35
N VAL A 446 51.23 -20.97 -26.54
CA VAL A 446 50.46 -21.96 -27.30
C VAL A 446 49.43 -21.19 -28.12
N SER A 447 49.58 -21.32 -29.43
CA SER A 447 48.70 -20.89 -30.50
C SER A 447 47.55 -21.89 -30.68
N VAL A 448 46.34 -21.44 -31.04
CA VAL A 448 45.48 -22.08 -32.05
C VAL A 448 44.48 -21.04 -32.59
N GLN A 449 44.65 -20.69 -33.80
CA GLN A 449 43.81 -20.55 -34.99
C GLN A 449 42.39 -20.02 -34.87
N ALA A 450 42.23 -18.97 -35.64
CA ALA A 450 40.98 -18.40 -36.16
C ALA A 450 40.35 -19.31 -37.22
N ALA A 451 39.04 -19.37 -37.25
CA ALA A 451 38.28 -19.72 -38.45
C ALA A 451 37.09 -18.75 -38.58
N SER A 452 37.01 -18.20 -39.75
CA SER A 452 36.13 -17.16 -40.25
C SER A 452 34.77 -17.67 -40.74
N SER A 453 33.86 -16.66 -40.87
CA SER A 453 32.76 -16.55 -41.87
C SER A 453 31.50 -17.41 -41.56
N ALA A 454 30.26 -16.93 -41.70
CA ALA A 454 29.67 -16.10 -42.71
C ALA A 454 28.20 -15.76 -42.36
N ALA A 455 27.80 -14.59 -42.81
CA ALA A 455 26.52 -14.27 -43.46
C ALA A 455 25.21 -14.19 -42.65
N ALA A 456 24.73 -12.96 -42.54
CA ALA A 456 23.35 -12.58 -42.35
C ALA A 456 22.50 -12.83 -43.62
N PRO A 457 21.22 -13.07 -43.52
CA PRO A 457 20.29 -12.76 -44.58
C PRO A 457 19.47 -11.50 -44.27
N THR A 458 19.59 -10.54 -45.12
CA THR A 458 18.68 -9.42 -45.33
C THR A 458 17.37 -9.94 -45.91
N VAL A 459 16.25 -9.53 -45.30
CA VAL A 459 14.93 -9.63 -45.95
C VAL A 459 14.39 -8.22 -46.14
N SER A 460 14.20 -7.90 -47.38
CA SER A 460 13.70 -6.66 -47.94
C SER A 460 12.19 -6.49 -47.66
N VAL A 461 11.85 -5.25 -47.27
CA VAL A 461 10.49 -4.72 -47.23
C VAL A 461 9.98 -4.53 -48.65
N SER A 462 8.77 -5.04 -48.95
CA SER A 462 8.03 -4.66 -50.15
C SER A 462 6.71 -4.03 -49.74
N SER A 463 6.60 -2.75 -50.02
CA SER A 463 5.40 -1.95 -49.89
C SER A 463 4.41 -2.30 -51.01
N ALA A 464 3.16 -2.52 -50.67
CA ALA A 464 2.05 -2.46 -51.61
C ALA A 464 0.96 -1.54 -51.03
N VAL A 465 0.90 -0.37 -51.65
CA VAL A 465 -0.21 0.58 -51.58
C VAL A 465 -1.32 0.06 -52.49
N SER A 466 -2.56 0.01 -52.01
CA SER A 466 -3.74 0.03 -52.89
C SER A 466 -4.86 0.80 -52.26
N THR A 467 -5.27 1.76 -53.01
CA THR A 467 -6.25 2.80 -52.81
C THR A 467 -7.69 2.36 -53.06
N ILE A 468 -8.60 2.90 -52.23
CA ILE A 468 -9.94 3.47 -52.54
C ILE A 468 -11.01 2.53 -53.17
N SER A 469 -12.16 2.41 -52.49
CA SER A 469 -13.42 2.96 -53.02
C SER A 469 -14.56 2.90 -51.99
N SER A 470 -15.15 4.03 -51.82
CA SER A 470 -16.43 4.30 -51.15
C SER A 470 -17.59 3.68 -51.94
N PHE A 471 -18.57 3.13 -51.25
CA PHE A 471 -19.97 3.19 -51.72
C PHE A 471 -20.94 3.31 -50.51
N LYS A 472 -21.83 4.29 -50.68
CA LYS A 472 -22.95 4.69 -49.86
C LYS A 472 -24.18 3.84 -50.11
N THR A 473 -25.05 3.80 -49.09
CA THR A 473 -26.53 3.74 -49.05
C THR A 473 -27.21 2.39 -49.36
N ASN A 474 -28.06 1.87 -48.49
CA ASN A 474 -29.44 2.24 -48.26
C ASN A 474 -30.13 1.33 -47.23
N ALA A 475 -31.06 1.90 -46.50
CA ALA A 475 -31.99 1.26 -45.59
C ALA A 475 -33.03 0.39 -46.33
N SER A 476 -33.49 -0.67 -45.69
CA SER A 476 -34.92 -1.08 -45.72
C SER A 476 -35.18 -2.26 -44.78
N THR A 477 -36.01 -1.98 -43.80
CA THR A 477 -37.15 -2.73 -43.19
C THR A 477 -37.34 -4.23 -43.45
N ALA A 478 -37.64 -4.91 -42.34
CA ALA A 478 -38.81 -5.72 -42.05
C ALA A 478 -38.61 -7.25 -41.78
N ALA A 479 -39.25 -7.62 -40.70
CA ALA A 479 -40.01 -8.86 -40.42
C ALA A 479 -39.27 -10.11 -39.91
N SER A 480 -39.42 -10.33 -38.62
CA SER A 480 -40.11 -11.43 -37.96
C SER A 480 -40.17 -12.77 -38.71
N ILE A 481 -39.63 -13.80 -38.11
CA ILE A 481 -40.28 -15.15 -37.97
C ILE A 481 -39.48 -15.95 -36.92
N ALA A 482 -40.18 -16.32 -35.84
CA ALA A 482 -39.76 -17.45 -34.97
C ALA A 482 -40.17 -18.78 -35.61
N PRO A 483 -39.57 -19.86 -35.25
CA PRO A 483 -40.36 -21.06 -34.95
C PRO A 483 -40.04 -21.65 -33.57
N THR A 484 -41.12 -21.76 -32.82
CA THR A 484 -41.34 -22.74 -31.76
C THR A 484 -41.30 -24.16 -32.29
N VAL A 485 -40.63 -25.05 -31.58
CA VAL A 485 -41.03 -26.47 -31.55
C VAL A 485 -40.87 -26.98 -30.12
N SER A 486 -41.98 -27.50 -29.67
CA SER A 486 -42.24 -28.06 -28.35
C SER A 486 -42.06 -29.58 -28.35
N VAL A 487 -41.78 -30.12 -27.13
CA VAL A 487 -42.34 -31.33 -26.46
C VAL A 487 -41.80 -32.70 -26.85
N SER A 488 -41.32 -33.46 -25.87
CA SER A 488 -42.01 -34.66 -25.33
C SER A 488 -41.07 -35.36 -24.34
N SER A 489 -41.35 -35.38 -23.04
CA SER A 489 -42.01 -36.40 -22.21
C SER A 489 -41.29 -37.73 -22.04
N ALA A 490 -40.80 -37.92 -20.79
CA ALA A 490 -41.00 -39.05 -19.88
C ALA A 490 -40.61 -40.49 -20.31
N VAL A 491 -39.92 -41.17 -19.43
CA VAL A 491 -40.38 -42.39 -18.76
C VAL A 491 -39.55 -42.70 -17.52
N ASP A 492 -40.24 -43.01 -16.45
CA ASP A 492 -39.89 -43.59 -15.17
C ASP A 492 -39.15 -44.92 -15.27
N ALA A 493 -38.27 -45.21 -14.32
CA ALA A 493 -38.13 -46.55 -13.75
C ALA A 493 -37.36 -46.49 -12.41
N SER A 494 -38.12 -46.61 -11.34
CA SER A 494 -37.68 -47.06 -10.02
C SER A 494 -37.22 -48.51 -10.02
N ILE A 495 -36.17 -48.82 -9.24
CA ILE A 495 -36.05 -50.11 -8.54
C ILE A 495 -35.17 -49.94 -7.28
N THR A 496 -35.73 -50.42 -6.23
CA THR A 496 -35.44 -50.62 -4.83
C THR A 496 -34.14 -51.30 -4.41
N SER A 497 -33.63 -50.84 -3.28
CA SER A 497 -33.18 -51.54 -2.05
C SER A 497 -32.05 -52.58 -2.07
N GLY A 498 -31.13 -52.42 -1.10
CA GLY A 498 -30.24 -53.48 -0.65
C GLY A 498 -29.28 -53.04 0.44
N SER A 499 -29.72 -53.14 1.70
CA SER A 499 -28.86 -53.08 2.90
C SER A 499 -27.84 -54.19 2.95
N ALA A 500 -26.60 -53.91 3.35
CA ALA A 500 -25.78 -54.86 4.10
C ALA A 500 -24.82 -54.13 5.07
N LYS A 501 -25.06 -54.32 6.34
CA LYS A 501 -24.12 -54.06 7.45
C LYS A 501 -23.02 -55.11 7.40
N SER A 502 -21.79 -54.73 7.66
CA SER A 502 -20.80 -55.65 8.22
C SER A 502 -19.90 -54.90 9.22
N VAL A 503 -19.91 -55.40 10.43
CA VAL A 503 -19.11 -55.07 11.59
C VAL A 503 -17.94 -56.04 11.65
N ILE A 504 -16.71 -55.57 11.88
CA ILE A 504 -15.62 -56.32 12.56
C ILE A 504 -14.59 -55.21 12.97
N SER A 505 -14.45 -54.85 14.21
CA SER A 505 -13.65 -55.42 15.30
C SER A 505 -12.16 -55.06 15.30
N ALA A 506 -11.75 -54.49 16.40
CA ALA A 506 -10.48 -53.92 16.79
C ALA A 506 -9.29 -54.89 16.75
N ALA A 507 -8.09 -54.34 16.56
CA ALA A 507 -6.89 -54.86 17.18
C ALA A 507 -5.90 -53.71 17.43
N SER A 508 -5.53 -53.56 18.69
CA SER A 508 -4.49 -52.68 19.21
C SER A 508 -3.09 -53.15 18.80
N ALA A 509 -2.20 -52.22 18.50
CA ALA A 509 -0.77 -52.44 18.68
C ALA A 509 -0.09 -51.11 19.02
N ASP A 510 0.46 -51.08 20.20
CA ASP A 510 1.38 -50.02 20.73
C ASP A 510 2.62 -49.90 19.84
N SER A 511 3.05 -48.68 19.62
CA SER A 511 4.42 -48.37 19.27
C SER A 511 4.79 -46.97 19.78
N GLU A 512 5.86 -46.93 20.52
CA GLU A 512 6.42 -45.82 21.28
C GLU A 512 6.78 -44.63 20.41
N ILE A 513 6.46 -43.44 20.94
CA ILE A 513 6.75 -42.12 20.41
C ILE A 513 8.15 -41.72 20.83
N LEU A 514 9.03 -41.52 19.85
CA LEU A 514 10.24 -40.69 20.01
C LEU A 514 9.89 -39.25 19.68
N SER A 515 9.73 -38.45 20.73
CA SER A 515 9.54 -37.01 20.67
C SER A 515 10.83 -36.33 20.22
N ALA A 516 10.82 -35.80 18.98
CA ALA A 516 11.80 -34.83 18.54
C ALA A 516 11.20 -33.44 18.71
N THR A 517 11.61 -32.74 19.76
CA THR A 517 11.30 -31.32 19.95
C THR A 517 12.09 -30.50 18.96
N SER A 518 11.45 -30.09 17.89
CA SER A 518 11.92 -29.03 17.02
C SER A 518 11.44 -27.69 17.61
N THR A 519 12.34 -26.97 18.29
CA THR A 519 12.14 -25.57 18.65
C THR A 519 12.29 -24.72 17.40
N SER A 520 11.18 -24.48 16.71
CA SER A 520 11.08 -23.44 15.70
C SER A 520 11.09 -22.09 16.43
N ALA A 521 12.14 -21.32 16.26
CA ALA A 521 12.19 -19.94 16.73
C ALA A 521 11.26 -19.11 15.84
N LYS A 522 10.05 -18.82 16.33
CA LYS A 522 9.13 -17.87 15.72
C LYS A 522 9.77 -16.50 15.73
N ARG A 523 10.10 -15.97 14.54
CA ARG A 523 10.54 -14.60 14.36
C ARG A 523 9.27 -13.74 14.27
N SER A 524 9.02 -12.95 15.30
CA SER A 524 8.07 -11.84 15.24
C SER A 524 8.52 -10.87 14.14
N ARG A 525 7.77 -10.78 13.06
CA ARG A 525 7.97 -9.77 12.02
C ARG A 525 7.23 -8.51 12.45
N PHE A 526 7.89 -7.67 13.21
CA PHE A 526 7.42 -6.29 13.37
C PHE A 526 7.86 -5.53 12.12
N PHE A 527 6.89 -5.03 11.37
CA PHE A 527 7.15 -4.14 10.25
C PHE A 527 7.63 -2.80 10.82
N LYS A 528 8.83 -2.38 10.42
CA LYS A 528 9.28 -1.00 10.58
C LYS A 528 8.96 -0.29 9.26
N PHE A 529 8.04 0.64 9.33
CA PHE A 529 7.78 1.63 8.27
C PHE A 529 8.81 2.76 8.34
#